data_f2731e22c7e7377a6bf9ea19b5eb32bd
#
_entry.id   f2731e22c7e7377a6bf9ea19b5eb32bd
#
_cell.length_a   1.000
_cell.length_b   1.000
_cell.length_c   1.000
_cell.angle_alpha   90.00
_cell.angle_beta   90.00
_cell.angle_gamma   90.00
#
_symmetry.space_group_name_H-M   'P 1'
#
loop_
_entity.id
_entity.type
_entity.pdbx_description
1 polymer ?
#
loop_
_entity_poly.entity_id
_entity_poly.type
_entity_poly.pdbx_seq_one_letter_code
_entity_poly.pdbx_strand_id
1 'polypeptide(L)'
;MNNILKKICEDKKLELEILKKKCSLNSLKKLISDQINKRDFKNVIIKSVEEKKNFIIGEIKKASPSAGEIIHNYEPIEIAKIYERAGVKALSVLTEKNYFKGEIDHLSYIKQNTNIPILRKDFIIDEYQIYESKVYQADVILLIVSILSDDELKKFLKIANELNLDCIIETHDENEIKRALKLDYPILGINNRNLKNLKTDLNNSVSLFTSISKDYTVIAESGIKTAEDINMYNDLGIFNFLIGESILRSKDYATFIKKLLNNG
;
A
#
# COMPACT_ATOMS: atom_id res chain seq x y z
N MET A 1 23.23 -12.70 6.66
CA MET A 1 22.32 -11.58 6.97
C MET A 1 20.90 -12.12 7.01
N ASN A 2 20.21 -11.96 8.16
CA ASN A 2 18.80 -12.35 8.26
C ASN A 2 17.99 -11.49 7.30
N ASN A 3 17.52 -12.08 6.21
CA ASN A 3 16.63 -11.39 5.29
C ASN A 3 15.22 -11.41 5.92
N ILE A 4 14.86 -10.32 6.60
CA ILE A 4 13.57 -10.18 7.29
C ILE A 4 12.40 -10.47 6.35
N LEU A 5 12.48 -10.08 5.08
CA LEU A 5 11.45 -10.30 4.08
C LEU A 5 11.20 -11.80 3.84
N LYS A 6 12.28 -12.59 3.72
CA LYS A 6 12.18 -14.04 3.56
C LYS A 6 11.48 -14.67 4.76
N LYS A 7 11.86 -14.26 5.98
CA LYS A 7 11.23 -14.74 7.21
C LYS A 7 9.74 -14.38 7.27
N ILE A 8 9.37 -13.15 6.92
CA ILE A 8 7.97 -12.74 6.87
C ILE A 8 7.18 -13.63 5.90
N CYS A 9 7.72 -13.90 4.71
CA CYS A 9 7.06 -14.77 3.73
C CYS A 9 6.94 -16.22 4.21
N GLU A 10 7.95 -16.75 4.91
CA GLU A 10 7.89 -18.09 5.51
C GLU A 10 6.82 -18.18 6.59
N ASP A 11 6.79 -17.23 7.52
CA ASP A 11 5.77 -17.17 8.57
C ASP A 11 4.35 -16.97 7.98
N LYS A 12 4.23 -16.16 6.90
CA LYS A 12 2.96 -15.98 6.18
C LYS A 12 2.47 -17.27 5.52
N LYS A 13 3.35 -18.11 4.98
CA LYS A 13 2.96 -19.43 4.45
C LYS A 13 2.33 -20.30 5.52
N LEU A 14 2.95 -20.35 6.71
CA LEU A 14 2.40 -21.13 7.84
C LEU A 14 1.04 -20.56 8.31
N GLU A 15 0.91 -19.25 8.39
CA GLU A 15 -0.36 -18.60 8.71
C GLU A 15 -1.46 -18.99 7.71
N LEU A 16 -1.15 -18.93 6.41
CA LEU A 16 -2.09 -19.29 5.34
C LEU A 16 -2.53 -20.75 5.38
N GLU A 17 -1.65 -21.69 5.74
CA GLU A 17 -2.02 -23.09 5.92
C GLU A 17 -3.08 -23.25 7.03
N ILE A 18 -2.96 -22.49 8.12
CA ILE A 18 -3.93 -22.49 9.22
C ILE A 18 -5.25 -21.85 8.77
N LEU A 19 -5.19 -20.71 8.09
CA LEU A 19 -6.37 -20.00 7.61
C LEU A 19 -7.17 -20.84 6.60
N LYS A 20 -6.49 -21.49 5.64
CA LYS A 20 -7.12 -22.37 4.64
C LYS A 20 -7.81 -23.59 5.26
N LYS A 21 -7.31 -24.11 6.39
CA LYS A 21 -7.98 -25.18 7.15
C LYS A 21 -9.24 -24.69 7.86
N LYS A 22 -9.26 -23.44 8.36
CA LYS A 22 -10.41 -22.83 9.02
C LYS A 22 -11.49 -22.41 8.03
N CYS A 23 -11.09 -21.81 6.91
CA CYS A 23 -11.98 -21.37 5.84
C CYS A 23 -11.35 -21.73 4.49
N SER A 24 -11.94 -22.68 3.76
CA SER A 24 -11.41 -23.06 2.45
C SER A 24 -11.54 -21.92 1.45
N LEU A 25 -10.71 -21.92 0.39
CA LEU A 25 -10.81 -20.94 -0.69
C LEU A 25 -12.24 -20.92 -1.29
N ASN A 26 -12.88 -22.08 -1.46
CA ASN A 26 -14.24 -22.17 -1.99
C ASN A 26 -15.25 -21.55 -1.02
N SER A 27 -15.07 -21.73 0.28
CA SER A 27 -15.90 -21.08 1.30
C SER A 27 -15.72 -19.57 1.29
N LEU A 28 -14.47 -19.12 1.17
CA LEU A 28 -14.14 -17.70 1.10
C LEU A 28 -14.77 -17.02 -0.14
N LYS A 29 -14.71 -17.68 -1.30
CA LYS A 29 -15.37 -17.21 -2.54
C LYS A 29 -16.87 -16.99 -2.38
N LYS A 30 -17.55 -17.85 -1.61
CA LYS A 30 -18.99 -17.72 -1.33
C LYS A 30 -19.35 -16.56 -0.40
N LEU A 31 -18.37 -16.04 0.36
CA LEU A 31 -18.58 -14.89 1.25
C LEU A 31 -18.48 -13.56 0.51
N ILE A 32 -18.00 -13.57 -0.73
CA ILE A 32 -17.90 -12.33 -1.53
C ILE A 32 -19.32 -11.89 -1.89
N SER A 33 -19.68 -10.69 -1.46
CA SER A 33 -20.95 -10.07 -1.80
C SER A 33 -20.79 -9.15 -2.99
N ASP A 34 -21.71 -9.23 -3.95
CA ASP A 34 -21.76 -8.33 -5.12
C ASP A 34 -22.13 -6.88 -4.71
N GLN A 35 -22.63 -6.67 -3.49
CA GLN A 35 -23.03 -5.37 -2.97
C GLN A 35 -21.86 -4.53 -2.42
N ILE A 36 -20.62 -5.03 -2.44
CA ILE A 36 -19.48 -4.27 -1.96
C ILE A 36 -19.10 -3.21 -3.02
N ASN A 37 -19.49 -1.96 -2.77
CA ASN A 37 -19.10 -0.84 -3.60
C ASN A 37 -17.58 -0.60 -3.50
N LYS A 38 -16.86 -0.92 -4.58
CA LYS A 38 -15.48 -0.49 -4.75
C LYS A 38 -15.40 1.02 -4.83
N ARG A 39 -14.48 1.61 -4.08
CA ARG A 39 -14.12 3.02 -4.20
C ARG A 39 -13.05 3.16 -5.27
N ASP A 40 -13.21 4.18 -6.11
CA ASP A 40 -12.37 4.35 -7.28
C ASP A 40 -10.99 4.91 -6.91
N PHE A 41 -10.03 4.01 -6.72
CA PHE A 41 -8.65 4.38 -6.46
C PHE A 41 -7.91 4.69 -7.76
N LYS A 42 -8.05 3.81 -8.76
CA LYS A 42 -7.26 3.88 -9.99
C LYS A 42 -7.46 5.19 -10.74
N ASN A 43 -8.70 5.58 -11.01
CA ASN A 43 -8.94 6.81 -11.76
C ASN A 43 -8.60 8.07 -10.95
N VAL A 44 -8.85 8.06 -9.64
CA VAL A 44 -8.54 9.22 -8.79
C VAL A 44 -7.04 9.46 -8.68
N ILE A 45 -6.21 8.40 -8.57
CA ILE A 45 -4.75 8.56 -8.48
C ILE A 45 -4.12 8.92 -9.82
N ILE A 46 -4.63 8.41 -10.94
CA ILE A 46 -4.18 8.79 -12.29
C ILE A 46 -4.50 10.27 -12.54
N LYS A 47 -5.72 10.68 -12.24
CA LYS A 47 -6.16 12.08 -12.40
C LYS A 47 -5.33 13.08 -11.58
N SER A 48 -4.83 12.69 -10.42
CA SER A 48 -3.99 13.57 -9.61
C SER A 48 -2.69 13.96 -10.32
N VAL A 49 -2.12 13.06 -11.13
CA VAL A 49 -0.92 13.35 -11.96
C VAL A 49 -1.26 14.33 -13.08
N GLU A 50 -2.39 14.15 -13.77
CA GLU A 50 -2.86 15.04 -14.83
C GLU A 50 -3.11 16.46 -14.29
N GLU A 51 -3.71 16.55 -13.10
CA GLU A 51 -4.00 17.80 -12.41
C GLU A 51 -2.80 18.41 -11.66
N LYS A 52 -1.68 17.69 -11.59
CA LYS A 52 -0.48 18.03 -10.80
C LYS A 52 -0.81 18.33 -9.33
N LYS A 53 -1.69 17.51 -8.74
CA LYS A 53 -2.12 17.63 -7.35
C LYS A 53 -1.56 16.50 -6.51
N ASN A 54 -1.06 16.84 -5.33
CA ASN A 54 -0.55 15.85 -4.39
C ASN A 54 -1.66 14.88 -3.94
N PHE A 55 -1.38 13.58 -4.09
CA PHE A 55 -2.23 12.48 -3.65
C PHE A 55 -1.50 11.71 -2.53
N ILE A 56 -1.99 11.86 -1.30
CA ILE A 56 -1.43 11.15 -0.16
C ILE A 56 -2.25 9.90 0.11
N ILE A 57 -1.57 8.75 0.15
CA ILE A 57 -2.06 7.49 0.72
C ILE A 57 -1.55 7.46 2.16
N GLY A 58 -2.44 7.68 3.11
CA GLY A 58 -2.10 7.71 4.53
C GLY A 58 -2.00 6.30 5.11
N GLU A 59 -0.81 5.90 5.56
CA GLU A 59 -0.59 4.56 6.11
C GLU A 59 -0.89 4.52 7.61
N ILE A 60 -1.73 3.56 8.00
CA ILE A 60 -2.15 3.27 9.37
C ILE A 60 -1.48 1.98 9.82
N LYS A 61 -0.57 2.07 10.81
CA LYS A 61 0.16 0.94 11.37
C LYS A 61 0.51 1.16 12.83
N LYS A 62 0.49 0.09 13.62
CA LYS A 62 0.88 0.12 15.03
C LYS A 62 2.40 0.06 15.21
N ALA A 63 3.04 -0.79 14.42
CA ALA A 63 4.47 -1.09 14.53
C ALA A 63 5.11 -1.37 13.16
N SER A 64 6.44 -1.44 13.11
CA SER A 64 7.19 -1.96 11.98
C SER A 64 8.52 -2.59 12.43
N PRO A 65 9.13 -3.51 11.63
CA PRO A 65 10.42 -4.11 11.97
C PRO A 65 11.56 -3.11 12.15
N SER A 66 11.51 -1.96 11.47
CA SER A 66 12.55 -0.93 11.54
C SER A 66 12.37 0.09 12.66
N ALA A 67 11.12 0.37 13.06
CA ALA A 67 10.79 1.43 14.01
C ALA A 67 10.29 0.90 15.37
N GLY A 68 10.04 -0.42 15.48
CA GLY A 68 9.36 -0.98 16.64
C GLY A 68 7.92 -0.52 16.75
N GLU A 69 7.39 -0.39 17.95
CA GLU A 69 6.06 0.18 18.19
C GLU A 69 6.09 1.69 17.98
N ILE A 70 5.19 2.17 17.12
CA ILE A 70 5.10 3.59 16.72
C ILE A 70 4.04 4.31 17.54
N ILE A 71 2.93 3.62 17.83
CA ILE A 71 1.77 4.16 18.54
C ILE A 71 1.39 3.21 19.68
N HIS A 72 1.37 3.71 20.92
CA HIS A 72 0.93 2.93 22.09
C HIS A 72 -0.60 2.80 22.14
N ASN A 73 -1.32 3.91 22.01
CA ASN A 73 -2.79 3.91 21.94
C ASN A 73 -3.22 3.88 20.47
N TYR A 74 -3.32 2.67 19.91
CA TYR A 74 -3.60 2.46 18.49
C TYR A 74 -5.11 2.33 18.24
N GLU A 75 -5.70 3.40 17.76
CA GLU A 75 -7.12 3.51 17.39
C GLU A 75 -7.26 3.70 15.87
N PRO A 76 -7.19 2.62 15.06
CA PRO A 76 -7.08 2.73 13.61
C PRO A 76 -8.28 3.42 12.94
N ILE A 77 -9.48 3.29 13.51
CA ILE A 77 -10.69 3.94 12.98
C ILE A 77 -10.60 5.46 13.18
N GLU A 78 -10.18 5.92 14.35
CA GLU A 78 -10.06 7.36 14.62
C GLU A 78 -8.92 7.98 13.82
N ILE A 79 -7.80 7.27 13.66
CA ILE A 79 -6.70 7.70 12.78
C ILE A 79 -7.22 7.85 11.34
N ALA A 80 -7.98 6.87 10.84
CA ALA A 80 -8.56 6.91 9.49
C ALA A 80 -9.47 8.12 9.27
N LYS A 81 -10.35 8.41 10.22
CA LYS A 81 -11.26 9.59 10.18
C LYS A 81 -10.47 10.91 10.17
N ILE A 82 -9.40 11.01 11.00
CA ILE A 82 -8.55 12.19 11.02
C ILE A 82 -7.87 12.38 9.67
N TYR A 83 -7.31 11.30 9.10
CA TYR A 83 -6.64 11.32 7.80
C TYR A 83 -7.58 11.79 6.68
N GLU A 84 -8.78 11.21 6.59
CA GLU A 84 -9.77 11.59 5.58
C GLU A 84 -10.16 13.07 5.71
N ARG A 85 -10.47 13.55 6.93
CA ARG A 85 -10.81 14.97 7.19
C ARG A 85 -9.64 15.92 6.89
N ALA A 86 -8.41 15.46 7.05
CA ALA A 86 -7.21 16.24 6.75
C ALA A 86 -6.91 16.34 5.24
N GLY A 87 -7.59 15.54 4.39
CA GLY A 87 -7.45 15.59 2.94
C GLY A 87 -6.69 14.43 2.31
N VAL A 88 -6.33 13.39 3.09
CA VAL A 88 -5.80 12.14 2.55
C VAL A 88 -6.80 11.53 1.57
N LYS A 89 -6.32 11.02 0.45
CA LYS A 89 -7.17 10.56 -0.67
C LYS A 89 -7.35 9.04 -0.72
N ALA A 90 -6.51 8.29 -0.02
CA ALA A 90 -6.64 6.85 0.18
C ALA A 90 -5.98 6.45 1.50
N LEU A 91 -6.37 5.32 2.06
CA LEU A 91 -5.78 4.76 3.28
C LEU A 91 -5.01 3.49 2.94
N SER A 92 -3.84 3.34 3.54
CA SER A 92 -3.07 2.09 3.53
C SER A 92 -3.15 1.47 4.92
N VAL A 93 -3.77 0.30 5.03
CA VAL A 93 -4.03 -0.35 6.31
C VAL A 93 -3.17 -1.60 6.42
N LEU A 94 -2.26 -1.62 7.41
CA LEU A 94 -1.43 -2.78 7.69
C LEU A 94 -2.30 -3.91 8.25
N THR A 95 -2.26 -5.08 7.59
CA THR A 95 -2.95 -6.29 8.03
C THR A 95 -1.99 -7.41 8.45
N GLU A 96 -0.68 -7.22 8.24
CA GLU A 96 0.32 -8.18 8.69
C GLU A 96 0.43 -8.17 10.23
N LYS A 97 0.22 -9.34 10.84
CA LYS A 97 -0.01 -9.48 12.29
C LYS A 97 1.27 -9.53 13.11
N ASN A 98 2.28 -10.28 12.66
CA ASN A 98 3.42 -10.64 13.50
C ASN A 98 4.42 -9.49 13.64
N TYR A 99 4.71 -8.79 12.55
CA TYR A 99 5.76 -7.79 12.45
C TYR A 99 5.24 -6.36 12.49
N PHE A 100 3.99 -6.14 12.02
CA PHE A 100 3.39 -4.80 11.96
C PHE A 100 2.25 -4.61 12.96
N LYS A 101 1.85 -5.68 13.69
CA LYS A 101 0.73 -5.67 14.64
C LYS A 101 -0.59 -5.23 14.01
N GLY A 102 -0.75 -5.57 12.71
CA GLY A 102 -1.98 -5.32 11.96
C GLY A 102 -3.04 -6.39 12.19
N GLU A 103 -4.27 -6.11 11.79
CA GLU A 103 -5.39 -7.03 11.83
C GLU A 103 -6.25 -6.86 10.58
N ILE A 104 -6.71 -7.98 10.01
CA ILE A 104 -7.48 -7.98 8.77
C ILE A 104 -8.84 -7.30 8.92
N ASP A 105 -9.47 -7.42 10.09
CA ASP A 105 -10.76 -6.82 10.41
C ASP A 105 -10.75 -5.30 10.34
N HIS A 106 -9.58 -4.66 10.54
CA HIS A 106 -9.41 -3.21 10.41
C HIS A 106 -9.86 -2.69 9.04
N LEU A 107 -9.72 -3.48 7.97
CA LEU A 107 -10.19 -3.11 6.63
C LEU A 107 -11.70 -2.82 6.63
N SER A 108 -12.49 -3.78 7.11
CA SER A 108 -13.95 -3.66 7.15
C SER A 108 -14.41 -2.57 8.10
N TYR A 109 -13.78 -2.44 9.28
CA TYR A 109 -14.14 -1.39 10.24
C TYR A 109 -13.84 0.01 9.71
N ILE A 110 -12.69 0.21 9.07
CA ILE A 110 -12.33 1.48 8.46
C ILE A 110 -13.24 1.76 7.25
N LYS A 111 -13.57 0.73 6.44
CA LYS A 111 -14.48 0.85 5.30
C LYS A 111 -15.85 1.41 5.70
N GLN A 112 -16.38 0.99 6.85
CA GLN A 112 -17.68 1.45 7.37
C GLN A 112 -17.63 2.90 7.93
N ASN A 113 -16.45 3.42 8.23
CA ASN A 113 -16.26 4.69 8.92
C ASN A 113 -15.62 5.80 8.07
N THR A 114 -15.25 5.50 6.82
CA THR A 114 -14.62 6.44 5.88
C THR A 114 -15.20 6.27 4.49
N ASN A 115 -14.93 7.21 3.57
CA ASN A 115 -15.44 7.18 2.19
C ASN A 115 -14.32 7.08 1.13
N ILE A 116 -13.06 7.13 1.52
CA ILE A 116 -11.90 7.07 0.62
C ILE A 116 -11.41 5.62 0.41
N PRO A 117 -10.73 5.30 -0.71
CA PRO A 117 -10.24 3.96 -1.02
C PRO A 117 -9.32 3.39 0.06
N ILE A 118 -9.37 2.07 0.26
CA ILE A 118 -8.57 1.35 1.26
C ILE A 118 -7.67 0.33 0.58
N LEU A 119 -6.36 0.50 0.74
CA LEU A 119 -5.33 -0.45 0.37
C LEU A 119 -5.09 -1.42 1.52
N ARG A 120 -5.21 -2.74 1.26
CA ARG A 120 -4.63 -3.76 2.12
C ARG A 120 -3.11 -3.78 1.95
N LYS A 121 -2.38 -3.33 2.95
CA LYS A 121 -0.91 -3.36 3.00
C LYS A 121 -0.48 -4.64 3.72
N ASP A 122 -0.11 -5.65 2.94
CA ASP A 122 0.30 -6.99 3.42
C ASP A 122 1.27 -7.62 2.43
N PHE A 123 1.89 -8.74 2.81
CA PHE A 123 2.71 -9.57 1.92
C PHE A 123 1.81 -10.61 1.26
N ILE A 124 1.28 -10.29 0.08
CA ILE A 124 0.41 -11.19 -0.68
C ILE A 124 1.29 -12.18 -1.45
N ILE A 125 1.22 -13.46 -1.06
CA ILE A 125 2.00 -14.57 -1.62
C ILE A 125 1.13 -15.73 -2.10
N ASP A 126 -0.18 -15.61 -1.95
CA ASP A 126 -1.14 -16.66 -2.31
C ASP A 126 -2.47 -16.03 -2.77
N GLU A 127 -3.11 -16.64 -3.76
CA GLU A 127 -4.41 -16.16 -4.26
C GLU A 127 -5.50 -16.09 -3.18
N TYR A 128 -5.41 -16.93 -2.15
CA TYR A 128 -6.32 -16.90 -1.00
C TYR A 128 -6.42 -15.49 -0.40
N GLN A 129 -5.29 -14.79 -0.26
CA GLN A 129 -5.25 -13.44 0.31
C GLN A 129 -5.96 -12.40 -0.57
N ILE A 130 -6.01 -12.61 -1.90
CA ILE A 130 -6.71 -11.71 -2.81
C ILE A 130 -8.22 -11.82 -2.62
N TYR A 131 -8.75 -13.07 -2.52
CA TYR A 131 -10.16 -13.31 -2.20
C TYR A 131 -10.50 -12.82 -0.79
N GLU A 132 -9.63 -13.05 0.18
CA GLU A 132 -9.75 -12.55 1.54
C GLU A 132 -9.82 -11.02 1.57
N SER A 133 -8.96 -10.31 0.80
CA SER A 133 -9.01 -8.86 0.67
C SER A 133 -10.37 -8.36 0.21
N LYS A 134 -10.99 -9.07 -0.75
CA LYS A 134 -12.34 -8.75 -1.22
C LYS A 134 -13.40 -8.94 -0.16
N VAL A 135 -13.36 -10.05 0.59
CA VAL A 135 -14.30 -10.33 1.69
C VAL A 135 -14.19 -9.25 2.77
N TYR A 136 -12.97 -8.81 3.11
CA TYR A 136 -12.73 -7.74 4.08
C TYR A 136 -12.83 -6.33 3.50
N GLN A 137 -13.34 -6.19 2.27
CA GLN A 137 -13.73 -4.93 1.65
C GLN A 137 -12.58 -3.97 1.32
N ALA A 138 -11.38 -4.50 1.07
CA ALA A 138 -10.34 -3.70 0.45
C ALA A 138 -10.77 -3.23 -0.95
N ASP A 139 -10.31 -2.05 -1.35
CA ASP A 139 -10.46 -1.52 -2.71
C ASP A 139 -9.20 -1.78 -3.55
N VAL A 140 -8.06 -1.86 -2.88
CA VAL A 140 -6.73 -1.95 -3.48
C VAL A 140 -5.91 -3.02 -2.75
N ILE A 141 -5.07 -3.74 -3.47
CA ILE A 141 -4.08 -4.65 -2.91
C ILE A 141 -2.67 -4.30 -3.35
N LEU A 142 -1.68 -4.76 -2.58
CA LEU A 142 -0.28 -4.59 -2.88
C LEU A 142 0.31 -5.88 -3.47
N LEU A 143 0.93 -5.78 -4.64
CA LEU A 143 1.70 -6.88 -5.23
C LEU A 143 3.18 -6.49 -5.25
N ILE A 144 3.99 -7.16 -4.45
CA ILE A 144 5.41 -6.85 -4.25
C ILE A 144 6.24 -7.70 -5.21
N VAL A 145 6.93 -7.07 -6.17
CA VAL A 145 7.66 -7.77 -7.24
C VAL A 145 8.78 -8.65 -6.69
N SER A 146 9.46 -8.23 -5.62
CA SER A 146 10.59 -8.97 -5.03
C SER A 146 10.23 -10.33 -4.41
N ILE A 147 8.95 -10.55 -4.06
CA ILE A 147 8.51 -11.80 -3.42
C ILE A 147 7.67 -12.70 -4.33
N LEU A 148 7.35 -12.25 -5.54
CA LEU A 148 6.50 -12.95 -6.51
C LEU A 148 7.29 -13.26 -7.79
N SER A 149 7.06 -14.43 -8.38
CA SER A 149 7.49 -14.74 -9.75
C SER A 149 6.65 -13.96 -10.78
N ASP A 150 7.12 -13.90 -12.03
CA ASP A 150 6.39 -13.23 -13.12
C ASP A 150 5.04 -13.89 -13.40
N ASP A 151 4.95 -15.21 -13.25
CA ASP A 151 3.69 -15.95 -13.42
C ASP A 151 2.71 -15.68 -12.27
N GLU A 152 3.19 -15.60 -11.02
CA GLU A 152 2.38 -15.23 -9.86
C GLU A 152 1.88 -13.79 -9.98
N LEU A 153 2.72 -12.84 -10.39
CA LEU A 153 2.32 -11.45 -10.61
C LEU A 153 1.18 -11.36 -11.63
N LYS A 154 1.31 -12.02 -12.80
CA LYS A 154 0.27 -12.06 -13.83
C LYS A 154 -1.00 -12.71 -13.32
N LYS A 155 -0.88 -13.87 -12.65
CA LYS A 155 -2.02 -14.60 -12.08
C LYS A 155 -2.75 -13.74 -11.05
N PHE A 156 -2.03 -13.11 -10.13
CA PHE A 156 -2.61 -12.33 -9.04
C PHE A 156 -3.27 -11.05 -9.55
N LEU A 157 -2.64 -10.38 -10.51
CA LEU A 157 -3.23 -9.21 -11.16
C LEU A 157 -4.53 -9.58 -11.89
N LYS A 158 -4.56 -10.73 -12.59
CA LYS A 158 -5.79 -11.23 -13.23
C LYS A 158 -6.90 -11.49 -12.22
N ILE A 159 -6.61 -12.18 -11.12
CA ILE A 159 -7.59 -12.45 -10.06
C ILE A 159 -8.09 -11.14 -9.43
N ALA A 160 -7.20 -10.18 -9.17
CA ALA A 160 -7.57 -8.87 -8.65
C ALA A 160 -8.55 -8.15 -9.58
N ASN A 161 -8.27 -8.14 -10.89
CA ASN A 161 -9.18 -7.56 -11.90
C ASN A 161 -10.54 -8.25 -11.92
N GLU A 162 -10.58 -9.60 -11.89
CA GLU A 162 -11.82 -10.38 -11.84
C GLU A 162 -12.67 -10.07 -10.60
N LEU A 163 -12.00 -9.76 -9.47
CA LEU A 163 -12.64 -9.37 -8.22
C LEU A 163 -12.91 -7.87 -8.11
N ASN A 164 -12.63 -7.11 -9.18
CA ASN A 164 -12.74 -5.65 -9.17
C ASN A 164 -11.96 -5.00 -8.02
N LEU A 165 -10.68 -5.42 -7.84
CA LEU A 165 -9.71 -4.80 -6.94
C LEU A 165 -8.67 -4.07 -7.78
N ASP A 166 -8.28 -2.86 -7.35
CA ASP A 166 -7.10 -2.19 -7.91
C ASP A 166 -5.82 -2.76 -7.30
N CYS A 167 -4.69 -2.53 -7.97
CA CYS A 167 -3.39 -2.98 -7.49
C CYS A 167 -2.39 -1.82 -7.41
N ILE A 168 -1.45 -1.91 -6.48
CA ILE A 168 -0.18 -1.20 -6.54
C ILE A 168 0.90 -2.26 -6.77
N ILE A 169 1.71 -2.11 -7.83
CA ILE A 169 2.82 -2.99 -8.13
C ILE A 169 4.07 -2.38 -7.50
N GLU A 170 4.48 -2.89 -6.33
CA GLU A 170 5.61 -2.35 -5.56
C GLU A 170 6.94 -2.87 -6.08
N THR A 171 7.89 -1.96 -6.32
CA THR A 171 9.23 -2.21 -6.85
C THR A 171 10.29 -1.52 -5.99
N HIS A 172 11.55 -2.05 -6.02
CA HIS A 172 12.66 -1.53 -5.22
C HIS A 172 13.91 -1.24 -6.05
N ASP A 173 14.03 -1.81 -7.25
CA ASP A 173 15.18 -1.63 -8.12
C ASP A 173 14.78 -1.69 -9.61
N GLU A 174 15.76 -1.40 -10.48
CA GLU A 174 15.58 -1.36 -11.93
C GLU A 174 15.12 -2.71 -12.53
N ASN A 175 15.59 -3.84 -11.98
CA ASN A 175 15.20 -5.15 -12.47
C ASN A 175 13.74 -5.44 -12.13
N GLU A 176 13.30 -5.06 -10.94
CA GLU A 176 11.90 -5.19 -10.52
C GLU A 176 10.98 -4.28 -11.35
N ILE A 177 11.41 -3.05 -11.68
CA ILE A 177 10.68 -2.17 -12.62
C ILE A 177 10.54 -2.83 -13.99
N LYS A 178 11.63 -3.37 -14.57
CA LYS A 178 11.56 -4.07 -15.86
C LYS A 178 10.59 -5.25 -15.84
N ARG A 179 10.44 -5.94 -14.72
CA ARG A 179 9.45 -7.01 -14.53
C ARG A 179 8.04 -6.45 -14.42
N ALA A 180 7.84 -5.40 -13.62
CA ALA A 180 6.55 -4.75 -13.42
C ALA A 180 5.99 -4.18 -14.72
N LEU A 181 6.81 -3.54 -15.56
CA LEU A 181 6.39 -2.97 -16.84
C LEU A 181 5.83 -4.02 -17.82
N LYS A 182 6.21 -5.29 -17.70
CA LYS A 182 5.66 -6.40 -18.53
C LYS A 182 4.21 -6.76 -18.17
N LEU A 183 3.70 -6.24 -17.05
CA LEU A 183 2.32 -6.51 -16.60
C LEU A 183 1.29 -5.60 -17.29
N ASP A 184 1.74 -4.53 -17.96
CA ASP A 184 0.88 -3.51 -18.58
C ASP A 184 -0.19 -2.96 -17.62
N TYR A 185 0.24 -2.68 -16.37
CA TYR A 185 -0.62 -2.13 -15.33
C TYR A 185 -0.13 -0.73 -14.92
N PRO A 186 -1.00 0.32 -14.92
CA PRO A 186 -0.56 1.70 -14.93
C PRO A 186 -0.05 2.24 -13.58
N ILE A 187 -0.18 1.53 -12.46
CA ILE A 187 0.16 2.03 -11.13
C ILE A 187 1.36 1.28 -10.56
N LEU A 188 2.46 2.00 -10.39
CA LEU A 188 3.72 1.48 -9.83
C LEU A 188 4.03 2.16 -8.49
N GLY A 189 4.37 1.37 -7.49
CA GLY A 189 4.99 1.85 -6.26
C GLY A 189 6.51 1.73 -6.35
N ILE A 190 7.24 2.77 -5.98
CA ILE A 190 8.69 2.70 -5.78
C ILE A 190 8.96 2.88 -4.30
N ASN A 191 9.39 1.80 -3.66
CA ASN A 191 9.70 1.82 -2.24
C ASN A 191 11.16 2.23 -2.00
N ASN A 192 11.34 3.38 -1.38
CA ASN A 192 12.65 3.91 -0.99
C ASN A 192 13.34 3.12 0.12
N ARG A 193 12.60 2.22 0.79
CA ARG A 193 13.15 1.36 1.84
C ARG A 193 13.73 0.09 1.23
N ASN A 194 15.02 -0.09 1.37
CA ASN A 194 15.65 -1.34 1.00
C ASN A 194 15.24 -2.44 1.99
N LEU A 195 14.53 -3.47 1.51
CA LEU A 195 13.98 -4.55 2.35
C LEU A 195 15.04 -5.50 2.91
N LYS A 196 16.30 -5.45 2.41
CA LYS A 196 17.40 -6.28 2.92
C LYS A 196 18.08 -5.69 4.16
N ASN A 197 18.22 -4.36 4.22
CA ASN A 197 18.93 -3.65 5.29
C ASN A 197 18.08 -2.62 6.04
N LEU A 198 16.81 -2.45 5.63
CA LEU A 198 15.82 -1.51 6.17
C LEU A 198 16.19 -0.02 6.09
N LYS A 199 17.28 0.33 5.40
CA LYS A 199 17.65 1.72 5.15
C LYS A 199 16.73 2.35 4.11
N THR A 200 16.45 3.62 4.28
CA THR A 200 15.61 4.41 3.36
C THR A 200 16.45 5.47 2.70
N ASP A 201 16.35 5.59 1.37
CA ASP A 201 17.02 6.59 0.56
C ASP A 201 16.03 7.16 -0.46
N LEU A 202 15.69 8.44 -0.34
CA LEU A 202 14.75 9.10 -1.24
C LEU A 202 15.25 9.18 -2.69
N ASN A 203 16.58 9.16 -2.89
CA ASN A 203 17.15 9.15 -4.23
C ASN A 203 16.85 7.87 -5.00
N ASN A 204 16.42 6.80 -4.34
CA ASN A 204 16.06 5.56 -5.02
C ASN A 204 14.91 5.78 -6.00
N SER A 205 13.78 6.32 -5.55
CA SER A 205 12.65 6.59 -6.46
C SER A 205 12.97 7.70 -7.46
N VAL A 206 13.79 8.69 -7.11
CA VAL A 206 14.26 9.73 -8.03
C VAL A 206 15.01 9.11 -9.21
N SER A 207 15.99 8.25 -8.94
CA SER A 207 16.81 7.61 -9.99
C SER A 207 15.99 6.66 -10.85
N LEU A 208 15.12 5.87 -10.23
CA LEU A 208 14.32 4.86 -10.91
C LEU A 208 13.21 5.47 -11.77
N PHE A 209 12.62 6.59 -11.33
CA PHE A 209 11.55 7.27 -12.05
C PHE A 209 11.96 7.70 -13.46
N THR A 210 13.21 8.08 -13.65
CA THR A 210 13.72 8.50 -14.97
C THR A 210 13.67 7.42 -16.04
N SER A 211 13.59 6.14 -15.64
CA SER A 211 13.49 4.98 -16.54
C SER A 211 12.05 4.55 -16.84
N ILE A 212 11.06 5.20 -16.23
CA ILE A 212 9.65 4.85 -16.37
C ILE A 212 8.96 5.79 -17.36
N SER A 213 8.16 5.24 -18.29
CA SER A 213 7.34 6.05 -19.20
C SER A 213 6.33 6.89 -18.44
N LYS A 214 5.99 8.06 -18.98
CA LYS A 214 4.97 8.96 -18.43
C LYS A 214 3.54 8.38 -18.44
N ASP A 215 3.33 7.26 -19.13
CA ASP A 215 2.06 6.53 -19.13
C ASP A 215 1.78 5.83 -17.80
N TYR A 216 2.80 5.72 -16.94
CA TYR A 216 2.66 5.09 -15.63
C TYR A 216 2.49 6.13 -14.52
N THR A 217 1.57 5.85 -13.62
CA THR A 217 1.38 6.59 -12.38
C THR A 217 2.30 6.03 -11.30
N VAL A 218 3.26 6.82 -10.86
CA VAL A 218 4.25 6.41 -9.85
C VAL A 218 3.87 6.93 -8.49
N ILE A 219 3.99 6.04 -7.48
CA ILE A 219 3.82 6.34 -6.06
C ILE A 219 5.20 6.23 -5.40
N ALA A 220 5.68 7.31 -4.77
CA ALA A 220 6.87 7.25 -3.93
C ALA A 220 6.48 6.77 -2.53
N GLU A 221 7.13 5.69 -2.08
CA GLU A 221 6.85 5.07 -0.78
C GLU A 221 8.06 5.13 0.14
N SER A 222 7.81 5.31 1.42
CA SER A 222 8.81 5.37 2.50
C SER A 222 9.75 6.59 2.47
N GLY A 223 10.05 7.11 3.64
CA GLY A 223 11.10 8.11 3.86
C GLY A 223 10.66 9.56 3.77
N ILE A 224 9.49 9.87 3.24
CA ILE A 224 8.97 11.23 3.12
C ILE A 224 8.62 11.77 4.50
N LYS A 225 9.20 12.93 4.86
CA LYS A 225 9.07 13.52 6.19
C LYS A 225 8.67 14.99 6.17
N THR A 226 8.96 15.69 5.10
CA THR A 226 8.76 17.14 5.01
C THR A 226 8.07 17.52 3.71
N ALA A 227 7.61 18.77 3.66
CA ALA A 227 7.05 19.36 2.46
C ALA A 227 8.11 19.56 1.37
N GLU A 228 9.36 19.81 1.76
CA GLU A 228 10.49 19.90 0.86
C GLU A 228 10.76 18.57 0.15
N ASP A 229 10.59 17.43 0.84
CA ASP A 229 10.68 16.11 0.20
C ASP A 229 9.61 15.96 -0.90
N ILE A 230 8.39 16.42 -0.64
CA ILE A 230 7.30 16.39 -1.63
C ILE A 230 7.60 17.30 -2.81
N ASN A 231 8.09 18.52 -2.56
CA ASN A 231 8.43 19.46 -3.64
C ASN A 231 9.52 18.90 -4.55
N MET A 232 10.55 18.26 -3.98
CA MET A 232 11.59 17.58 -4.76
C MET A 232 10.98 16.52 -5.73
N TYR A 233 9.98 15.77 -5.29
CA TYR A 233 9.29 14.80 -6.13
C TYR A 233 8.36 15.46 -7.16
N ASN A 234 7.67 16.53 -6.79
CA ASN A 234 6.79 17.28 -7.69
C ASN A 234 7.58 17.87 -8.87
N ASP A 235 8.79 18.39 -8.63
CA ASP A 235 9.70 18.92 -9.66
C ASP A 235 10.08 17.86 -10.70
N LEU A 236 10.03 16.58 -10.31
CA LEU A 236 10.27 15.44 -11.21
C LEU A 236 8.99 14.94 -11.89
N GLY A 237 7.80 15.36 -11.44
CA GLY A 237 6.51 14.92 -11.96
C GLY A 237 5.88 13.77 -11.16
N ILE A 238 6.35 13.47 -9.96
CA ILE A 238 5.73 12.51 -9.03
C ILE A 238 4.84 13.29 -8.06
N PHE A 239 3.54 12.99 -8.06
CA PHE A 239 2.53 13.64 -7.23
C PHE A 239 1.84 12.69 -6.25
N ASN A 240 2.20 11.40 -6.24
CA ASN A 240 1.56 10.39 -5.41
C ASN A 240 2.54 9.84 -4.37
N PHE A 241 2.08 9.77 -3.13
CA PHE A 241 2.93 9.47 -1.97
C PHE A 241 2.23 8.50 -1.02
N LEU A 242 2.94 7.45 -0.57
CA LEU A 242 2.51 6.61 0.53
C LEU A 242 3.31 6.98 1.78
N ILE A 243 2.61 7.56 2.77
CA ILE A 243 3.24 8.17 3.96
C ILE A 243 2.58 7.62 5.22
N GLY A 244 3.38 7.10 6.14
CA GLY A 244 2.90 6.56 7.41
C GLY A 244 3.69 7.08 8.60
N GLU A 245 4.94 6.64 8.78
CA GLU A 245 5.72 6.87 10.00
C GLU A 245 5.84 8.34 10.39
N SER A 246 6.08 9.23 9.43
CA SER A 246 6.21 10.67 9.68
C SER A 246 4.91 11.30 10.17
N ILE A 247 3.76 10.89 9.61
CA ILE A 247 2.45 11.33 10.08
C ILE A 247 2.20 10.81 11.50
N LEU A 248 2.39 9.50 11.71
CA LEU A 248 2.10 8.83 12.98
C LEU A 248 2.99 9.29 14.14
N ARG A 249 4.19 9.79 13.85
CA ARG A 249 5.10 10.39 14.85
C ARG A 249 4.85 11.88 15.10
N SER A 250 4.01 12.52 14.30
CA SER A 250 3.66 13.93 14.51
C SER A 250 2.75 14.09 15.72
N LYS A 251 2.79 15.27 16.36
CA LYS A 251 1.91 15.59 17.49
C LYS A 251 0.46 15.81 17.06
N ASP A 252 0.25 16.27 15.82
CA ASP A 252 -1.06 16.55 15.24
C ASP A 252 -1.07 16.07 13.78
N TYR A 253 -1.74 14.96 13.55
CA TYR A 253 -1.83 14.31 12.24
C TYR A 253 -2.47 15.23 11.19
N ALA A 254 -3.54 15.91 11.56
CA ALA A 254 -4.30 16.75 10.62
C ALA A 254 -3.47 17.95 10.15
N THR A 255 -2.83 18.65 11.08
CA THR A 255 -1.95 19.78 10.74
C THR A 255 -0.76 19.33 9.91
N PHE A 256 -0.16 18.19 10.25
CA PHE A 256 0.98 17.65 9.50
C PHE A 256 0.60 17.29 8.06
N ILE A 257 -0.53 16.58 7.85
CA ILE A 257 -1.04 16.21 6.53
C ILE A 257 -1.34 17.46 5.69
N LYS A 258 -2.02 18.46 6.25
CA LYS A 258 -2.32 19.72 5.56
C LYS A 258 -1.05 20.44 5.13
N LYS A 259 0.00 20.43 5.95
CA LYS A 259 1.31 21.01 5.61
C LYS A 259 1.95 20.28 4.42
N LEU A 260 1.82 18.96 4.33
CA LEU A 260 2.31 18.18 3.19
C LEU A 260 1.50 18.42 1.91
N LEU A 261 0.18 18.65 2.01
CA LEU A 261 -0.71 18.86 0.87
C LEU A 261 -0.65 20.27 0.29
N ASN A 262 -0.42 21.30 1.14
CA ASN A 262 -0.54 22.71 0.75
C ASN A 262 0.73 23.31 0.11
N ASN A 263 1.75 22.52 -0.16
CA ASN A 263 2.99 22.94 -0.79
C ASN A 263 3.04 22.55 -2.28
N GLY A 264 1.90 22.48 -2.94
CA GLY A 264 1.76 22.32 -4.38
C GLY A 264 1.00 23.47 -4.99
#